data_51aff08c867b8e36f17eda9cfd3e299f
#
_entry.id   51aff08c867b8e36f17eda9cfd3e299f
#
_cell.length_a   1.000
_cell.length_b   1.000
_cell.length_c   1.000
_cell.angle_alpha   90.00
_cell.angle_beta   90.00
_cell.angle_gamma   90.00
#
_symmetry.space_group_name_H-M   'P 1'
#
loop_
_entity.id
_entity.type
_entity.pdbx_description
1 polymer ?
#
loop_
_entity_poly.entity_id
_entity_poly.type
_entity_poly.pdbx_seq_one_letter_code
_entity_poly.pdbx_strand_id
1 'polypeptide(L)' 'MTIDEFKELCKSYLPECHFKDNGTCGICCYNHGDDIYSIVVALLPDGRYAVYDQWRDITITKDIDYMKNWLKHKQG' A
#
# COMPACT_ATOMS: atom_id res chain seq x y z
N MET A 1 6.12 11.66 5.54
CA MET A 1 4.95 11.60 4.62
C MET A 1 3.68 11.66 5.43
N THR A 2 2.71 12.46 5.01
CA THR A 2 1.39 12.51 5.64
C THR A 2 0.52 11.41 5.09
N ILE A 3 -0.60 11.14 5.78
CA ILE A 3 -1.59 10.16 5.32
C ILE A 3 -2.16 10.58 3.97
N ASP A 4 -2.42 11.87 3.77
CA ASP A 4 -2.95 12.37 2.50
C ASP A 4 -1.94 12.18 1.36
N GLU A 5 -0.67 12.42 1.60
CA GLU A 5 0.37 12.17 0.62
C GLU A 5 0.46 10.69 0.27
N PHE A 6 0.36 9.84 1.27
CA PHE A 6 0.38 8.39 1.08
C PHE A 6 -0.82 7.93 0.25
N LYS A 7 -2.01 8.46 0.53
CA LYS A 7 -3.22 8.18 -0.22
C LYS A 7 -3.06 8.53 -1.71
N GLU A 8 -2.55 9.74 -1.98
CA GLU A 8 -2.32 10.17 -3.35
C GLU A 8 -1.31 9.27 -4.06
N LEU A 9 -0.25 8.89 -3.35
CA LEU A 9 0.75 7.99 -3.91
C LEU A 9 0.15 6.64 -4.27
N CYS A 10 -0.61 6.03 -3.37
CA CYS A 10 -1.25 4.73 -3.62
C CYS A 10 -2.21 4.82 -4.80
N LYS A 11 -3.01 5.87 -4.88
CA LYS A 11 -3.97 6.03 -5.96
C LYS A 11 -3.31 6.32 -7.30
N SER A 12 -2.11 6.88 -7.30
CA SER A 12 -1.37 7.10 -8.54
C SER A 12 -0.88 5.79 -9.15
N TYR A 13 -0.58 4.80 -8.33
CA TYR A 13 -0.16 3.47 -8.82
C TYR A 13 -1.34 2.52 -9.00
N LEU A 14 -2.33 2.61 -8.12
CA LEU A 14 -3.48 1.71 -8.09
C LEU A 14 -4.76 2.55 -8.00
N PRO A 15 -5.21 3.14 -9.13
CA PRO A 15 -6.36 4.07 -9.11
C PRO A 15 -7.65 3.47 -8.53
N GLU A 16 -7.81 2.16 -8.63
CA GLU A 16 -9.02 1.49 -8.16
C GLU A 16 -8.87 0.93 -6.74
N CYS A 17 -7.81 1.29 -6.02
CA CYS A 17 -7.63 0.81 -4.66
C CYS A 17 -8.62 1.45 -3.70
N HIS A 18 -8.89 0.74 -2.61
CA HIS A 18 -9.69 1.25 -1.51
C HIS A 18 -8.74 1.76 -0.43
N PHE A 19 -8.95 2.99 0.00
CA PHE A 19 -8.12 3.62 1.01
C PHE A 19 -8.92 3.90 2.27
N LYS A 20 -8.34 3.55 3.43
CA LYS A 20 -8.91 3.84 4.74
C LYS A 20 -7.82 4.38 5.66
N ASP A 21 -8.20 5.24 6.58
CA ASP A 21 -7.29 5.71 7.62
C ASP A 21 -8.03 5.85 8.94
N ASN A 22 -7.25 5.90 10.03
CA ASN A 22 -7.80 6.12 11.37
C ASN A 22 -7.19 7.36 12.02
N GLY A 23 -6.56 8.23 11.22
CA GLY A 23 -5.91 9.44 11.70
C GLY A 23 -4.44 9.25 12.08
N THR A 24 -4.01 8.02 12.37
CA THR A 24 -2.61 7.72 12.72
C THR A 24 -1.91 6.84 11.69
N CYS A 25 -2.66 5.99 11.00
CA CYS A 25 -2.11 5.18 9.92
C CYS A 25 -3.08 5.15 8.74
N GLY A 26 -2.55 4.93 7.54
CA GLY A 26 -3.33 4.78 6.34
C GLY A 26 -3.14 3.39 5.75
N ILE A 27 -4.21 2.82 5.19
CA ILE A 27 -4.19 1.48 4.60
C ILE A 27 -4.80 1.54 3.22
N CYS A 28 -4.05 1.07 2.23
CA CYS A 28 -4.51 0.94 0.86
C CYS A 28 -4.71 -0.54 0.57
N CYS A 29 -5.92 -0.91 0.14
CA CYS A 29 -6.27 -2.28 -0.22
C CYS A 29 -6.63 -2.33 -1.70
N TYR A 30 -6.17 -3.35 -2.39
CA TYR A 30 -6.47 -3.54 -3.79
C TYR A 30 -6.74 -5.03 -4.05
N ASN A 31 -7.87 -5.31 -4.69
CA ASN A 31 -8.23 -6.67 -5.10
C ASN A 31 -8.10 -6.75 -6.61
N HIS A 32 -7.32 -7.71 -7.08
CA HIS A 32 -7.02 -7.86 -8.49
C HIS A 32 -8.08 -8.74 -9.17
N GLY A 33 -8.95 -8.12 -9.97
CA GLY A 33 -9.97 -8.82 -10.73
C GLY A 33 -11.01 -9.51 -9.86
N ASP A 34 -11.51 -10.65 -10.33
CA ASP A 34 -12.48 -11.47 -9.59
C ASP A 34 -11.82 -12.40 -8.58
N ASP A 35 -10.49 -12.37 -8.51
CA ASP A 35 -9.75 -13.20 -7.58
C ASP A 35 -9.83 -12.65 -6.15
N ILE A 36 -9.69 -13.54 -5.19
CA ILE A 36 -9.58 -13.15 -3.79
C ILE A 36 -8.19 -12.62 -3.47
N TYR A 37 -7.37 -12.45 -4.48
CA TYR A 37 -6.01 -11.93 -4.35
C TYR A 37 -6.05 -10.51 -3.85
N SER A 38 -5.42 -10.29 -2.71
CA SER A 38 -5.40 -8.99 -2.07
C SER A 38 -3.98 -8.46 -1.92
N ILE A 39 -3.82 -7.19 -2.24
CA ILE A 39 -2.60 -6.44 -2.02
C ILE A 39 -2.93 -5.41 -0.96
N VAL A 40 -2.07 -5.27 0.05
CA VAL A 40 -2.25 -4.26 1.09
C VAL A 40 -0.95 -3.50 1.25
N VAL A 41 -1.05 -2.17 1.26
CA VAL A 41 0.07 -1.28 1.55
C VAL A 41 -0.37 -0.35 2.65
N ALA A 42 0.44 -0.20 3.68
CA ALA A 42 0.09 0.62 4.84
C ALA A 42 1.20 1.60 5.18
N LEU A 43 0.79 2.80 5.62
CA LEU A 43 1.66 3.75 6.27
C LEU A 43 1.46 3.58 7.77
N LEU A 44 2.52 3.18 8.47
CA LEU A 44 2.48 2.93 9.91
C LEU A 44 2.65 4.22 10.71
N PRO A 45 2.18 4.25 11.97
CA PRO A 45 2.27 5.47 12.78
C PRO A 45 3.70 5.97 13.01
N ASP A 46 4.68 5.09 12.95
CA ASP A 46 6.09 5.44 13.16
C ASP A 46 6.80 5.87 11.87
N GLY A 47 6.06 5.98 10.77
CA GLY A 47 6.60 6.39 9.48
C GLY A 47 7.13 5.28 8.60
N ARG A 48 7.07 4.03 9.07
CA ARG A 48 7.44 2.89 8.25
C ARG A 48 6.29 2.49 7.34
N TYR A 49 6.61 1.68 6.34
CA TYR A 49 5.65 1.16 5.38
C TYR A 49 5.55 -0.35 5.51
N ALA A 50 4.33 -0.88 5.42
CA ALA A 50 4.11 -2.32 5.35
C ALA A 50 3.54 -2.66 4.00
N VAL A 51 4.07 -3.69 3.35
CA VAL A 51 3.55 -4.20 2.09
C VAL A 51 3.21 -5.67 2.26
N TYR A 52 2.05 -6.06 1.75
CA TYR A 52 1.52 -7.40 1.90
C TYR A 52 0.91 -7.87 0.59
N ASP A 53 1.18 -9.12 0.29
CA ASP A 53 0.66 -9.83 -0.86
C ASP A 53 0.28 -11.21 -0.34
N GLN A 54 -0.89 -11.73 -0.68
CA GLN A 54 -1.37 -13.01 -0.12
C GLN A 54 -0.44 -14.19 -0.41
N TRP A 55 0.47 -14.04 -1.36
CA TRP A 55 1.44 -15.08 -1.70
C TRP A 55 2.74 -14.94 -0.94
N ARG A 56 2.91 -13.89 -0.14
CA ARG A 56 4.15 -13.58 0.57
C ARG A 56 3.85 -13.00 1.94
N ASP A 57 4.84 -13.10 2.82
CA ASP A 57 4.74 -12.51 4.15
C ASP A 57 4.80 -10.97 4.08
N ILE A 58 4.30 -10.34 5.13
CA ILE A 58 4.40 -8.89 5.27
C ILE A 58 5.85 -8.46 5.32
N THR A 59 6.18 -7.45 4.54
CA THR A 59 7.47 -6.77 4.61
C THR A 59 7.27 -5.38 5.19
N ILE A 60 8.04 -5.02 6.21
CA ILE A 60 8.01 -3.71 6.82
C ILE A 60 9.34 -3.01 6.53
N THR A 61 9.27 -1.81 6.00
CA THR A 61 10.47 -1.08 5.57
C THR A 61 10.31 0.42 5.82
N LYS A 62 11.43 1.11 6.03
CA LYS A 62 11.49 2.58 6.04
C LYS A 62 11.80 3.15 4.67
N ASP A 63 12.16 2.29 3.72
CA ASP A 63 12.60 2.69 2.40
C ASP A 63 11.40 2.96 1.50
N ILE A 64 11.14 4.24 1.21
CA ILE A 64 10.04 4.64 0.34
C ILE A 64 10.23 4.13 -1.08
N ASP A 65 11.47 4.04 -1.55
CA ASP A 65 11.74 3.55 -2.90
C ASP A 65 11.41 2.08 -3.04
N TYR A 66 11.65 1.29 -1.99
CA TYR A 66 11.24 -0.11 -1.95
C TYR A 66 9.71 -0.21 -2.10
N MET A 67 8.97 0.59 -1.34
CA MET A 67 7.52 0.59 -1.39
C MET A 67 7.01 1.01 -2.78
N LYS A 68 7.59 2.06 -3.36
CA LYS A 68 7.19 2.54 -4.68
C LYS A 68 7.46 1.49 -5.76
N ASN A 69 8.61 0.85 -5.72
CA ASN A 69 8.95 -0.22 -6.66
C ASN A 69 8.01 -1.41 -6.51
N TRP A 70 7.66 -1.75 -5.28
CA TRP A 70 6.72 -2.82 -5.00
C TRP A 70 5.35 -2.52 -5.62
N LEU A 71 4.84 -1.29 -5.42
CA LEU A 71 3.58 -0.85 -6.02
C LEU A 71 3.64 -0.88 -7.55
N LYS A 72 4.74 -0.44 -8.11
CA LYS A 72 4.94 -0.41 -9.55
C LYS A 72 4.86 -1.82 -10.15
N HIS A 73 5.43 -2.81 -9.48
CA HIS A 73 5.37 -4.20 -9.94
C HIS A 73 3.95 -4.78 -9.85
N LYS A 74 3.17 -4.33 -8.88
CA LYS A 74 1.80 -4.81 -8.71
C LYS A 74 0.80 -4.11 -9.63
N GLN A 75 1.19 -2.98 -10.20
CA GLN A 75 0.36 -2.21 -11.12
C GLN A 75 0.09 -2.93 -12.43
N GLY A 76 1.03 -3.65 -12.92
CA GLY A 76 0.93 -4.40 -14.16
C GLY A 76 0.46 -5.82 -13.94
#